data_44319f3ae578191cb232d63bc6ff8547
#
_entry.id   44319f3ae578191cb232d63bc6ff8547
#
_cell.length_a   1.000
_cell.length_b   1.000
_cell.length_c   1.000
_cell.angle_alpha   90.00
_cell.angle_beta   90.00
_cell.angle_gamma   90.00
#
_symmetry.space_group_name_H-M   'P 1'
#
loop_
_entity.id
_entity.type
_entity.pdbx_description
1 polymer ?
#
loop_
_entity_poly.entity_id
_entity_poly.type
_entity_poly.pdbx_seq_one_letter_code
_entity_poly.pdbx_strand_id
1 'polypeptide(L)'
;AALYGSSAANGVILITTKRGKEGKANIQIRANATLKAVSKLPEKYDAYDSHIIKNKTIERELLLNPSGWGNYKPMAIIDKYRNPANAEEWDRYPNVDWVDELFNSTAMSYNTSVNVSGGTKLVKYFAAVDFTHEGDLFKKQENHRGYTAGYGFNRINVRSNLDFDLTKTTRFSANLFGSNGARRAPRGGIDGDGQYWKSAYRTAPDALRPIYSNGLYGYYAISDYDVPNSVRLLALSGSETKTTTKINTDFSLNQNLDMITKGLSVKASFTMDNTFVEKERGINDPSSSQQMWVNPDSGEIVYKEPINNGTQLDFAEWLNWSGEAGNVDKGQTYRKLYYSGQINYARKFGLHDAVSY
;
A
#
# COMPACT_ATOMS: atom_id res chain seq x y z
N ALA A 1 9.91 -29.47 -19.45
CA ALA A 1 8.63 -28.90 -19.91
C ALA A 1 7.51 -29.94 -19.97
N ALA A 2 7.75 -31.13 -20.52
CA ALA A 2 6.70 -32.16 -20.69
C ALA A 2 5.97 -32.56 -19.38
N LEU A 3 6.68 -32.60 -18.26
CA LEU A 3 6.13 -32.93 -16.92
C LEU A 3 5.13 -31.87 -16.38
N TYR A 4 5.16 -30.65 -16.92
CA TYR A 4 4.38 -29.52 -16.39
C TYR A 4 3.26 -29.06 -17.37
N GLY A 5 3.04 -29.82 -18.44
CA GLY A 5 1.97 -29.59 -19.42
C GLY A 5 2.16 -28.34 -20.28
N SER A 6 1.10 -27.95 -20.98
CA SER A 6 1.11 -26.81 -21.94
C SER A 6 1.47 -25.46 -21.30
N SER A 7 1.18 -25.26 -20.01
CA SER A 7 1.53 -24.05 -19.26
C SER A 7 3.03 -23.83 -19.10
N ALA A 8 3.84 -24.84 -19.37
CA ALA A 8 5.31 -24.81 -19.27
C ALA A 8 6.02 -24.50 -20.60
N ALA A 9 5.29 -24.13 -21.65
CA ALA A 9 5.86 -23.82 -22.96
C ALA A 9 6.94 -22.74 -22.93
N ASN A 10 6.82 -21.76 -22.03
CA ASN A 10 7.77 -20.64 -21.85
C ASN A 10 8.82 -20.88 -20.75
N GLY A 11 8.92 -22.11 -20.24
CA GLY A 11 9.87 -22.49 -19.16
C GLY A 11 9.19 -22.71 -17.82
N VAL A 12 9.94 -23.26 -16.87
CA VAL A 12 9.49 -23.59 -15.52
C VAL A 12 10.51 -23.08 -14.49
N ILE A 13 10.04 -22.39 -13.47
CA ILE A 13 10.84 -22.02 -12.30
C ILE A 13 10.44 -22.99 -11.17
N LEU A 14 11.36 -23.87 -10.78
CA LEU A 14 11.15 -24.80 -9.68
C LEU A 14 11.62 -24.19 -8.37
N ILE A 15 10.69 -23.97 -7.42
CA ILE A 15 11.01 -23.47 -6.08
C ILE A 15 10.89 -24.62 -5.07
N THR A 16 12.01 -24.97 -4.44
CA THR A 16 12.03 -25.95 -3.38
C THR A 16 12.02 -25.25 -2.02
N THR A 17 11.02 -25.55 -1.20
CA THR A 17 10.89 -24.98 0.14
C THR A 17 11.75 -25.75 1.16
N LYS A 18 12.14 -25.07 2.26
CA LYS A 18 12.88 -25.69 3.37
C LYS A 18 12.05 -26.82 3.98
N ARG A 19 12.75 -27.89 4.35
CA ARG A 19 12.16 -29.05 5.02
C ARG A 19 12.93 -29.36 6.30
N GLY A 20 12.28 -30.08 7.19
CA GLY A 20 12.91 -30.63 8.38
C GLY A 20 13.94 -31.71 8.04
N LYS A 21 14.85 -31.94 8.97
CA LYS A 21 15.81 -33.03 8.96
C LYS A 21 15.72 -33.77 10.27
N GLU A 22 16.11 -35.05 10.28
CA GLU A 22 16.26 -35.81 11.52
C GLU A 22 17.26 -35.12 12.45
N GLY A 23 16.87 -34.93 13.71
CA GLY A 23 17.69 -34.27 14.72
C GLY A 23 16.87 -33.41 15.67
N LYS A 24 17.58 -32.74 16.59
CA LYS A 24 16.99 -31.82 17.56
C LYS A 24 16.33 -30.62 16.85
N ALA A 25 15.34 -30.04 17.50
CA ALA A 25 14.69 -28.83 17.04
C ALA A 25 15.70 -27.65 16.90
N ASN A 26 15.74 -27.06 15.73
CA ASN A 26 16.50 -25.84 15.45
C ASN A 26 15.54 -24.70 15.30
N ILE A 27 15.69 -23.68 16.14
CA ILE A 27 14.88 -22.46 16.12
C ILE A 27 15.74 -21.32 15.55
N GLN A 28 15.22 -20.60 14.55
CA GLN A 28 15.86 -19.44 13.97
C GLN A 28 14.91 -18.25 14.03
N ILE A 29 15.39 -17.14 14.56
CA ILE A 29 14.67 -15.88 14.61
C ILE A 29 15.42 -14.87 13.74
N ARG A 30 14.69 -14.14 12.92
CA ARG A 30 15.24 -13.05 12.11
C ARG A 30 14.33 -11.83 12.27
N ALA A 31 14.96 -10.69 12.47
CA ALA A 31 14.28 -9.41 12.48
C ALA A 31 15.06 -8.43 11.59
N ASN A 32 14.34 -7.77 10.69
CA ASN A 32 14.90 -6.75 9.82
C ASN A 32 14.06 -5.48 10.00
N ALA A 33 14.72 -4.36 10.17
CA ALA A 33 14.11 -3.04 10.13
C ALA A 33 14.65 -2.28 8.93
N THR A 34 13.76 -1.61 8.20
CA THR A 34 14.10 -0.80 7.04
C THR A 34 13.57 0.60 7.24
N LEU A 35 14.45 1.58 7.14
CA LEU A 35 14.08 2.98 7.13
C LEU A 35 13.88 3.40 5.67
N LYS A 36 12.67 3.84 5.35
CA LYS A 36 12.32 4.40 4.04
C LYS A 36 12.48 5.91 4.13
N ALA A 37 13.10 6.51 3.14
CA ALA A 37 13.20 7.96 2.98
C ALA A 37 12.84 8.32 1.55
N VAL A 38 12.32 9.52 1.35
CA VAL A 38 12.06 10.01 0.00
C VAL A 38 13.39 10.32 -0.68
N SER A 39 13.64 9.72 -1.83
CA SER A 39 14.91 9.87 -2.55
C SER A 39 15.04 11.21 -3.25
N LYS A 40 13.93 11.77 -3.74
CA LYS A 40 13.88 13.07 -4.40
C LYS A 40 12.48 13.66 -4.28
N LEU A 41 12.43 14.90 -3.85
CA LEU A 41 11.23 15.73 -3.83
C LEU A 41 11.42 16.91 -4.78
N PRO A 42 10.35 17.50 -5.33
CA PRO A 42 10.47 18.69 -6.14
C PRO A 42 10.98 19.85 -5.27
N GLU A 43 12.03 20.49 -5.74
CA GLU A 43 12.48 21.75 -5.15
C GLU A 43 11.50 22.86 -5.54
N LYS A 44 11.08 23.66 -4.57
CA LYS A 44 10.18 24.79 -4.76
C LYS A 44 10.73 26.01 -4.03
N TYR A 45 10.53 27.16 -4.64
CA TYR A 45 10.70 28.43 -3.93
C TYR A 45 9.56 28.58 -2.93
N ASP A 46 9.84 29.16 -1.77
CA ASP A 46 8.80 29.60 -0.84
C ASP A 46 8.03 30.79 -1.44
N ALA A 47 6.93 31.19 -0.78
CA ALA A 47 6.11 32.30 -1.27
C ALA A 47 6.88 33.61 -1.39
N TYR A 48 7.75 33.90 -0.41
CA TYR A 48 8.58 35.10 -0.39
C TYR A 48 9.52 35.18 -1.60
N ASP A 49 10.33 34.17 -1.81
CA ASP A 49 11.29 34.14 -2.94
C ASP A 49 10.54 34.10 -4.29
N SER A 50 9.41 33.41 -4.36
CA SER A 50 8.57 33.37 -5.55
C SER A 50 8.08 34.76 -5.94
N HIS A 51 7.64 35.58 -4.98
CA HIS A 51 7.20 36.95 -5.25
C HIS A 51 8.36 37.87 -5.62
N ILE A 52 9.53 37.73 -5.03
CA ILE A 52 10.73 38.46 -5.43
C ILE A 52 11.09 38.16 -6.89
N ILE A 53 11.06 36.89 -7.27
CA ILE A 53 11.36 36.46 -8.65
C ILE A 53 10.32 37.03 -9.61
N LYS A 54 9.02 36.95 -9.26
CA LYS A 54 7.93 37.55 -10.05
C LYS A 54 8.13 39.04 -10.27
N ASN A 55 8.44 39.80 -9.20
CA ASN A 55 8.72 41.22 -9.28
C ASN A 55 9.89 41.54 -10.23
N LYS A 56 11.00 40.81 -10.09
CA LYS A 56 12.16 40.98 -11.00
C LYS A 56 11.81 40.68 -12.46
N THR A 57 10.92 39.73 -12.70
CA THR A 57 10.44 39.42 -14.06
C THR A 57 9.62 40.59 -14.59
N ILE A 58 8.68 41.13 -13.78
CA ILE A 58 7.87 42.29 -14.14
C ILE A 58 8.77 43.50 -14.47
N GLU A 59 9.75 43.78 -13.62
CA GLU A 59 10.71 44.87 -13.83
C GLU A 59 11.48 44.74 -15.17
N ARG A 60 11.85 43.52 -15.54
CA ARG A 60 12.55 43.27 -16.81
C ARG A 60 11.65 43.38 -18.03
N GLU A 61 10.37 43.07 -17.89
CA GLU A 61 9.39 43.06 -18.98
C GLU A 61 8.64 44.39 -19.15
N LEU A 62 8.96 45.40 -18.35
CA LEU A 62 8.29 46.69 -18.30
C LEU A 62 8.06 47.34 -19.65
N LEU A 63 9.04 47.27 -20.53
CA LEU A 63 8.97 47.88 -21.87
C LEU A 63 8.15 47.03 -22.84
N LEU A 64 7.97 45.74 -22.53
CA LEU A 64 7.27 44.79 -23.40
C LEU A 64 5.83 44.54 -22.95
N ASN A 65 5.57 44.60 -21.64
CA ASN A 65 4.25 44.33 -21.06
C ASN A 65 3.95 45.26 -19.88
N PRO A 66 3.51 46.52 -20.15
CA PRO A 66 3.20 47.48 -19.11
C PRO A 66 2.08 47.03 -18.15
N SER A 67 1.16 46.14 -18.58
CA SER A 67 0.08 45.63 -17.76
C SER A 67 0.55 44.71 -16.62
N GLY A 68 1.77 44.20 -16.70
CA GLY A 68 2.37 43.37 -15.67
C GLY A 68 2.51 44.05 -14.29
N TRP A 69 2.54 45.40 -14.27
CA TRP A 69 2.60 46.17 -13.03
C TRP A 69 1.45 45.93 -12.04
N GLY A 70 0.29 45.55 -12.50
CA GLY A 70 -0.82 45.20 -11.64
C GLY A 70 -0.54 43.99 -10.73
N ASN A 71 0.44 43.15 -11.09
CA ASN A 71 0.84 41.98 -10.35
C ASN A 71 2.08 42.22 -9.47
N TYR A 72 2.64 43.45 -9.50
CA TYR A 72 3.81 43.81 -8.70
C TYR A 72 3.43 43.93 -7.23
N LYS A 73 4.13 43.21 -6.34
CA LYS A 73 3.90 43.26 -4.89
C LYS A 73 4.98 44.07 -4.19
N PRO A 74 4.63 45.12 -3.39
CA PRO A 74 5.57 45.84 -2.55
C PRO A 74 6.29 44.94 -1.57
N MET A 75 7.58 45.24 -1.25
CA MET A 75 8.36 44.45 -0.30
C MET A 75 7.68 44.32 1.06
N ALA A 76 7.02 45.37 1.54
CA ALA A 76 6.26 45.34 2.81
C ALA A 76 5.14 44.29 2.83
N ILE A 77 4.59 43.92 1.67
CA ILE A 77 3.62 42.83 1.55
C ILE A 77 4.34 41.50 1.40
N ILE A 78 5.44 41.46 0.65
CA ILE A 78 6.22 40.21 0.49
C ILE A 78 6.78 39.72 1.82
N ASP A 79 7.24 40.64 2.68
CA ASP A 79 7.77 40.31 4.01
C ASP A 79 6.73 39.59 4.90
N LYS A 80 5.44 39.85 4.73
CA LYS A 80 4.37 39.23 5.51
C LYS A 80 4.22 37.73 5.22
N TYR A 81 4.64 37.25 4.06
CA TYR A 81 4.65 35.80 3.77
C TYR A 81 5.64 35.00 4.63
N ARG A 82 6.73 35.64 5.10
CA ARG A 82 7.67 35.01 6.05
C ARG A 82 7.43 35.44 7.50
N ASN A 83 6.98 36.66 7.72
CA ASN A 83 6.89 37.28 9.04
C ASN A 83 5.48 37.87 9.27
N PRO A 84 4.42 37.05 9.32
CA PRO A 84 3.08 37.54 9.63
C PRO A 84 3.03 38.04 11.08
N ALA A 85 2.47 39.24 11.29
CA ALA A 85 2.42 39.89 12.60
C ALA A 85 1.32 39.30 13.52
N ASN A 86 0.30 38.70 12.95
CA ASN A 86 -0.86 38.17 13.68
C ASN A 86 -1.54 37.04 12.88
N ALA A 87 -2.60 36.45 13.46
CA ALA A 87 -3.34 35.34 12.84
C ALA A 87 -4.03 35.74 11.52
N GLU A 88 -4.51 37.00 11.41
CA GLU A 88 -5.12 37.49 10.17
C GLU A 88 -4.09 37.54 9.04
N GLU A 89 -2.91 38.08 9.29
CA GLU A 89 -1.83 38.10 8.30
C GLU A 89 -1.32 36.68 8.00
N TRP A 90 -1.26 35.82 9.01
CA TRP A 90 -0.89 34.42 8.81
C TRP A 90 -1.87 33.71 7.88
N ASP A 91 -3.16 33.94 8.04
CA ASP A 91 -4.18 33.37 7.14
C ASP A 91 -4.13 34.01 5.74
N ARG A 92 -3.91 35.31 5.65
CA ARG A 92 -3.95 36.08 4.42
C ARG A 92 -2.72 35.87 3.52
N TYR A 93 -1.55 35.66 4.11
CA TYR A 93 -0.28 35.53 3.40
C TYR A 93 0.33 34.12 3.60
N PRO A 94 -0.25 33.09 2.96
CA PRO A 94 0.24 31.74 3.15
C PRO A 94 1.64 31.55 2.57
N ASN A 95 2.50 30.83 3.32
CA ASN A 95 3.78 30.36 2.86
C ASN A 95 3.91 28.90 3.25
N VAL A 96 3.34 28.01 2.44
CA VAL A 96 3.13 26.61 2.76
C VAL A 96 4.16 25.74 2.06
N ASP A 97 4.91 24.99 2.83
CA ASP A 97 5.68 23.87 2.30
C ASP A 97 4.76 22.61 2.22
N TRP A 98 4.16 22.42 1.08
CA TRP A 98 3.25 21.29 0.85
C TRP A 98 3.92 19.92 0.96
N VAL A 99 5.23 19.85 0.80
CA VAL A 99 5.97 18.62 0.99
C VAL A 99 6.07 18.32 2.48
N ASP A 100 6.44 19.32 3.27
CA ASP A 100 6.49 19.15 4.73
C ASP A 100 5.11 18.90 5.34
N GLU A 101 4.06 19.56 4.84
CA GLU A 101 2.69 19.33 5.31
C GLU A 101 2.21 17.88 5.08
N LEU A 102 2.66 17.25 4.00
CA LEU A 102 2.16 15.95 3.59
C LEU A 102 3.02 14.77 4.03
N PHE A 103 4.33 14.97 4.14
CA PHE A 103 5.24 13.83 4.29
C PHE A 103 6.08 13.88 5.57
N ASN A 104 6.27 12.71 6.15
CA ASN A 104 7.33 12.46 7.11
C ASN A 104 8.66 12.33 6.36
N SER A 105 9.75 12.75 6.96
CA SER A 105 11.10 12.58 6.41
C SER A 105 11.45 11.10 6.24
N THR A 106 10.93 10.25 7.13
CA THR A 106 11.21 8.82 7.13
C THR A 106 9.97 8.02 7.54
N ALA A 107 9.89 6.78 7.06
CA ALA A 107 8.94 5.78 7.51
C ALA A 107 9.64 4.47 7.83
N MET A 108 9.22 3.82 8.90
CA MET A 108 9.81 2.56 9.34
C MET A 108 8.98 1.38 8.87
N SER A 109 9.66 0.38 8.32
CA SER A 109 9.10 -0.93 7.97
C SER A 109 9.89 -2.00 8.67
N TYR A 110 9.24 -3.09 9.06
CA TYR A 110 9.94 -4.21 9.68
C TYR A 110 9.37 -5.54 9.24
N ASN A 111 10.24 -6.53 9.22
CA ASN A 111 9.90 -7.92 8.97
C ASN A 111 10.54 -8.79 10.06
N THR A 112 9.73 -9.59 10.71
CA THR A 112 10.18 -10.53 11.74
C THR A 112 9.73 -11.91 11.35
N SER A 113 10.64 -12.88 11.40
CA SER A 113 10.33 -14.28 11.14
C SER A 113 10.90 -15.20 12.21
N VAL A 114 10.10 -16.19 12.58
CA VAL A 114 10.51 -17.29 13.44
C VAL A 114 10.27 -18.57 12.67
N ASN A 115 11.28 -19.43 12.62
CA ASN A 115 11.12 -20.76 12.07
C ASN A 115 11.69 -21.81 12.99
N VAL A 116 11.10 -22.99 12.96
CA VAL A 116 11.53 -24.16 13.68
C VAL A 116 11.60 -25.34 12.72
N SER A 117 12.66 -26.11 12.81
CA SER A 117 12.84 -27.33 12.01
C SER A 117 13.47 -28.42 12.83
N GLY A 118 13.12 -29.66 12.56
CA GLY A 118 13.65 -30.83 13.25
C GLY A 118 13.00 -32.11 12.74
N GLY A 119 13.17 -33.17 13.46
CA GLY A 119 12.49 -34.41 13.14
C GLY A 119 13.05 -35.66 13.82
N THR A 120 12.27 -36.68 13.68
CA THR A 120 12.62 -38.06 14.03
C THR A 120 12.75 -38.89 12.75
N LYS A 121 13.00 -40.21 12.90
CA LYS A 121 12.97 -41.15 11.76
C LYS A 121 11.58 -41.22 11.09
N LEU A 122 10.50 -40.97 11.87
CA LEU A 122 9.13 -41.10 11.38
C LEU A 122 8.58 -39.78 10.84
N VAL A 123 8.94 -38.65 11.45
CA VAL A 123 8.37 -37.33 11.13
C VAL A 123 9.46 -36.27 11.05
N LYS A 124 9.52 -35.58 9.94
CA LYS A 124 10.36 -34.39 9.77
C LYS A 124 9.45 -33.18 9.58
N TYR A 125 9.80 -32.08 10.24
CA TYR A 125 8.96 -30.89 10.25
C TYR A 125 9.77 -29.61 10.03
N PHE A 126 9.15 -28.67 9.31
CA PHE A 126 9.55 -27.29 9.23
C PHE A 126 8.31 -26.44 9.41
N ALA A 127 8.32 -25.52 10.35
CA ALA A 127 7.27 -24.52 10.54
C ALA A 127 7.89 -23.12 10.58
N ALA A 128 7.19 -22.13 10.02
CA ALA A 128 7.62 -20.74 10.03
C ALA A 128 6.43 -19.82 10.19
N VAL A 129 6.63 -18.75 10.93
CA VAL A 129 5.73 -17.59 11.00
C VAL A 129 6.55 -16.37 10.62
N ASP A 130 5.99 -15.55 9.76
CA ASP A 130 6.59 -14.31 9.26
C ASP A 130 5.58 -13.19 9.40
N PHE A 131 6.00 -12.06 9.95
CA PHE A 131 5.20 -10.85 10.05
C PHE A 131 5.91 -9.70 9.36
N THR A 132 5.20 -9.00 8.48
CA THR A 132 5.68 -7.82 7.76
C THR A 132 4.80 -6.63 8.10
N HIS A 133 5.42 -5.51 8.46
CA HIS A 133 4.78 -4.21 8.58
C HIS A 133 5.48 -3.22 7.66
N GLU A 134 4.69 -2.50 6.85
CA GLU A 134 5.18 -1.38 6.05
C GLU A 134 4.55 -0.09 6.53
N GLY A 135 5.41 0.84 6.98
CA GLY A 135 5.00 2.19 7.36
C GLY A 135 4.84 3.10 6.15
N ASP A 136 4.23 4.24 6.40
CA ASP A 136 3.85 5.23 5.41
C ASP A 136 4.63 6.53 5.58
N LEU A 137 4.98 7.15 4.47
CA LEU A 137 5.59 8.48 4.43
C LEU A 137 4.59 9.62 4.59
N PHE A 138 3.30 9.41 4.30
CA PHE A 138 2.30 10.44 4.55
C PHE A 138 2.14 10.72 6.03
N LYS A 139 2.06 11.99 6.39
CA LYS A 139 1.67 12.42 7.73
C LYS A 139 0.23 12.03 8.01
N LYS A 140 -0.03 11.57 9.23
CA LYS A 140 -1.39 11.31 9.68
C LYS A 140 -2.09 12.65 9.89
N GLN A 141 -3.21 12.82 9.22
CA GLN A 141 -4.05 14.01 9.37
C GLN A 141 -5.18 13.72 10.36
N GLU A 142 -5.29 14.55 11.39
CA GLU A 142 -6.37 14.45 12.37
C GLU A 142 -7.68 14.97 11.76
N ASN A 143 -8.77 14.26 12.01
CA ASN A 143 -10.10 14.63 11.54
C ASN A 143 -11.17 14.59 12.62
N HIS A 144 -10.82 14.18 13.85
CA HIS A 144 -11.71 14.02 15.00
C HIS A 144 -12.92 13.10 14.76
N ARG A 145 -12.81 12.14 13.82
CA ARG A 145 -13.90 11.23 13.40
C ARG A 145 -13.65 9.77 13.75
N GLY A 146 -12.62 9.49 14.53
CA GLY A 146 -12.29 8.14 14.98
C GLY A 146 -11.64 7.23 13.94
N TYR A 147 -11.23 7.76 12.78
CA TYR A 147 -10.40 7.05 11.81
C TYR A 147 -9.20 7.90 11.36
N THR A 148 -8.16 7.25 10.89
CA THR A 148 -7.01 7.89 10.25
C THR A 148 -6.90 7.38 8.82
N ALA A 149 -6.94 8.27 7.86
CA ALA A 149 -6.58 7.94 6.49
C ALA A 149 -5.05 7.92 6.38
N GLY A 150 -4.51 6.94 5.70
CA GLY A 150 -3.06 6.78 5.49
C GLY A 150 -2.78 5.45 4.83
N TYR A 151 -1.58 5.31 4.27
CA TYR A 151 -1.14 4.07 3.67
C TYR A 151 -0.49 3.17 4.71
N GLY A 152 -0.60 1.89 4.54
CA GLY A 152 0.05 0.92 5.39
C GLY A 152 -0.21 -0.50 4.90
N PHE A 153 0.69 -1.39 5.25
CA PHE A 153 0.54 -2.79 4.91
C PHE A 153 1.01 -3.66 6.07
N ASN A 154 0.16 -4.60 6.46
CA ASN A 154 0.49 -5.64 7.42
C ASN A 154 0.25 -6.99 6.78
N ARG A 155 1.16 -7.92 6.96
CA ARG A 155 1.01 -9.29 6.48
C ARG A 155 1.57 -10.29 7.48
N ILE A 156 0.79 -11.33 7.74
CA ILE A 156 1.25 -12.52 8.44
C ILE A 156 1.29 -13.70 7.46
N ASN A 157 2.37 -14.43 7.47
CA ASN A 157 2.51 -15.68 6.74
C ASN A 157 2.78 -16.81 7.73
N VAL A 158 2.15 -17.94 7.51
CA VAL A 158 2.39 -19.18 8.27
C VAL A 158 2.69 -20.28 7.26
N ARG A 159 3.71 -21.06 7.56
CA ARG A 159 4.10 -22.23 6.75
C ARG A 159 4.36 -23.42 7.61
N SER A 160 3.88 -24.57 7.16
CA SER A 160 4.19 -25.88 7.76
C SER A 160 4.48 -26.88 6.66
N ASN A 161 5.65 -27.53 6.72
CA ASN A 161 6.02 -28.62 5.84
C ASN A 161 6.30 -29.84 6.73
N LEU A 162 5.53 -30.90 6.53
CA LEU A 162 5.56 -32.13 7.28
C LEU A 162 5.86 -33.30 6.32
N ASP A 163 6.83 -34.10 6.66
CA ASP A 163 7.14 -35.37 5.97
C ASP A 163 7.00 -36.50 6.95
N PHE A 164 6.14 -37.47 6.63
CA PHE A 164 5.90 -38.69 7.41
C PHE A 164 6.42 -39.89 6.65
N ASP A 165 7.43 -40.53 7.16
CA ASP A 165 7.90 -41.84 6.69
C ASP A 165 7.00 -42.92 7.35
N LEU A 166 5.79 -43.17 6.78
CA LEU A 166 4.77 -44.07 7.34
C LEU A 166 5.25 -45.54 7.44
N THR A 167 6.00 -45.92 6.42
CA THR A 167 6.69 -47.23 6.37
C THR A 167 8.05 -47.00 5.72
N LYS A 168 8.86 -48.10 5.60
CA LYS A 168 10.14 -48.03 4.88
C LYS A 168 9.98 -47.71 3.39
N THR A 169 8.76 -47.89 2.83
CA THR A 169 8.46 -47.73 1.41
C THR A 169 7.41 -46.67 1.13
N THR A 170 6.75 -46.12 2.19
CA THR A 170 5.62 -45.17 2.03
C THR A 170 5.96 -43.86 2.72
N ARG A 171 5.96 -42.78 1.98
CA ARG A 171 6.10 -41.41 2.49
C ARG A 171 4.88 -40.58 2.16
N PHE A 172 4.33 -39.93 3.17
CA PHE A 172 3.29 -38.88 3.02
C PHE A 172 3.90 -37.51 3.35
N SER A 173 3.65 -36.54 2.49
CA SER A 173 4.07 -35.15 2.72
C SER A 173 2.86 -34.23 2.72
N ALA A 174 2.82 -33.31 3.69
CA ALA A 174 1.81 -32.28 3.81
C ALA A 174 2.49 -30.90 3.89
N ASN A 175 2.24 -30.04 2.92
CA ASN A 175 2.73 -28.66 2.89
C ASN A 175 1.54 -27.73 3.00
N LEU A 176 1.58 -26.87 4.00
CA LEU A 176 0.53 -25.88 4.27
C LEU A 176 1.16 -24.49 4.25
N PHE A 177 0.50 -23.57 3.58
CA PHE A 177 0.86 -22.16 3.58
C PHE A 177 -0.38 -21.32 3.75
N GLY A 178 -0.37 -20.42 4.73
CA GLY A 178 -1.38 -19.41 4.95
C GLY A 178 -0.74 -18.02 4.88
N SER A 179 -1.43 -17.08 4.27
CA SER A 179 -1.04 -15.68 4.24
C SER A 179 -2.28 -14.81 4.40
N ASN A 180 -2.22 -13.84 5.30
CA ASN A 180 -3.23 -12.80 5.42
C ASN A 180 -2.52 -11.45 5.37
N GLY A 181 -2.81 -10.65 4.33
CA GLY A 181 -2.22 -9.35 4.09
C GLY A 181 -3.30 -8.29 3.99
N ALA A 182 -3.28 -7.30 4.89
CA ALA A 182 -4.18 -6.16 4.88
C ALA A 182 -3.42 -4.91 4.41
N ARG A 183 -3.83 -4.35 3.28
CA ARG A 183 -3.37 -3.07 2.74
C ARG A 183 -4.40 -2.01 3.05
N ARG A 184 -3.96 -0.95 3.73
CA ARG A 184 -4.77 0.23 4.02
C ARG A 184 -4.32 1.38 3.13
N ALA A 185 -5.27 2.20 2.70
CA ALA A 185 -5.02 3.47 2.00
C ALA A 185 -6.15 4.46 2.29
N PRO A 186 -5.97 5.75 2.01
CA PRO A 186 -7.08 6.68 1.84
C PRO A 186 -8.01 6.14 0.74
N ARG A 187 -9.30 6.44 0.83
CA ARG A 187 -10.30 5.92 -0.12
C ARG A 187 -9.91 6.20 -1.58
N GLY A 188 -9.94 5.16 -2.41
CA GLY A 188 -9.47 5.21 -3.80
C GLY A 188 -7.95 5.14 -3.96
N GLY A 189 -7.18 5.04 -2.87
CA GLY A 189 -5.73 5.03 -2.89
C GLY A 189 -5.10 3.65 -3.14
N ILE A 190 -5.87 2.56 -3.04
CA ILE A 190 -5.35 1.21 -3.32
C ILE A 190 -5.16 1.00 -4.82
N ASP A 191 -6.15 1.41 -5.61
CA ASP A 191 -6.19 1.18 -7.06
C ASP A 191 -5.90 2.48 -7.86
N GLY A 192 -5.77 3.64 -7.19
CA GLY A 192 -5.44 4.93 -7.79
C GLY A 192 -5.11 5.96 -6.71
N ASP A 193 -4.00 6.66 -6.83
CA ASP A 193 -3.42 7.43 -5.72
C ASP A 193 -3.08 8.88 -6.05
N GLY A 194 -3.14 9.25 -7.31
CA GLY A 194 -2.61 10.55 -7.78
C GLY A 194 -3.18 11.79 -7.09
N GLN A 195 -4.28 11.69 -6.37
CA GLN A 195 -4.91 12.85 -5.73
C GLN A 195 -4.17 13.32 -4.46
N TYR A 196 -3.67 12.39 -3.67
CA TYR A 196 -3.05 12.68 -2.37
C TYR A 196 -1.67 13.32 -2.48
N TRP A 197 -1.00 13.15 -3.62
CA TRP A 197 0.30 13.76 -3.92
C TRP A 197 0.18 15.14 -4.58
N LYS A 198 -0.99 15.50 -5.08
CA LYS A 198 -1.17 16.67 -5.96
C LYS A 198 -0.68 17.97 -5.36
N SER A 199 -0.96 18.25 -4.09
CA SER A 199 -0.53 19.52 -3.48
C SER A 199 0.97 19.67 -3.45
N ALA A 200 1.74 18.59 -3.23
CA ALA A 200 3.20 18.65 -3.24
C ALA A 200 3.77 19.13 -4.58
N TYR A 201 3.09 18.91 -5.69
CA TYR A 201 3.56 19.20 -7.04
C TYR A 201 2.85 20.38 -7.71
N ARG A 202 1.58 20.61 -7.38
CA ARG A 202 0.69 21.55 -8.12
C ARG A 202 0.28 22.76 -7.32
N THR A 203 0.25 22.69 -5.99
CA THR A 203 -0.21 23.83 -5.17
C THR A 203 0.97 24.74 -4.89
N ALA A 204 0.81 26.00 -5.25
CA ALA A 204 1.79 27.03 -4.95
C ALA A 204 1.81 27.34 -3.44
N PRO A 205 2.95 27.72 -2.88
CA PRO A 205 3.08 27.99 -1.43
C PRO A 205 2.20 29.16 -0.97
N ASP A 206 1.88 30.08 -1.87
CA ASP A 206 1.06 31.28 -1.64
C ASP A 206 -0.41 31.13 -1.99
N ALA A 207 -0.86 29.93 -2.46
CA ALA A 207 -2.20 29.77 -2.97
C ALA A 207 -3.30 29.71 -1.89
N LEU A 208 -3.06 28.92 -0.84
CA LEU A 208 -4.02 28.70 0.26
C LEU A 208 -3.32 28.06 1.47
N ARG A 209 -3.95 28.16 2.65
CA ARG A 209 -3.58 27.37 3.80
C ARG A 209 -4.19 25.97 3.73
N PRO A 210 -3.49 24.90 4.19
CA PRO A 210 -4.10 23.59 4.37
C PRO A 210 -5.29 23.65 5.34
N ILE A 211 -5.05 24.31 6.49
CA ILE A 211 -6.01 24.60 7.54
C ILE A 211 -5.78 26.05 7.96
N TYR A 212 -6.83 26.84 8.06
CA TYR A 212 -6.78 28.22 8.54
C TYR A 212 -6.82 28.28 10.07
N SER A 213 -6.53 29.46 10.63
CA SER A 213 -6.45 29.68 12.10
C SER A 213 -7.74 29.33 12.85
N ASN A 214 -8.88 29.40 12.17
CA ASN A 214 -10.20 29.01 12.68
C ASN A 214 -10.52 27.51 12.54
N GLY A 215 -9.59 26.69 12.05
CA GLY A 215 -9.76 25.25 11.87
C GLY A 215 -10.45 24.82 10.57
N LEU A 216 -10.85 25.75 9.71
CA LEU A 216 -11.46 25.43 8.41
C LEU A 216 -10.38 25.03 7.40
N TYR A 217 -10.69 24.01 6.59
CA TYR A 217 -9.82 23.60 5.49
C TYR A 217 -9.84 24.63 4.36
N GLY A 218 -8.66 24.85 3.80
CA GLY A 218 -8.51 25.73 2.67
C GLY A 218 -9.02 25.13 1.36
N TYR A 219 -9.62 25.99 0.53
CA TYR A 219 -9.87 25.72 -0.87
C TYR A 219 -9.43 26.92 -1.69
N TYR A 220 -9.25 26.78 -2.98
CA TYR A 220 -8.89 27.89 -3.86
C TYR A 220 -10.15 28.42 -4.54
N ALA A 221 -10.50 29.69 -4.28
CA ALA A 221 -11.77 30.25 -4.72
C ALA A 221 -11.78 30.74 -6.19
N ILE A 222 -10.62 30.92 -6.80
CA ILE A 222 -10.50 31.30 -8.21
C ILE A 222 -10.73 30.04 -9.05
N SER A 223 -11.90 29.95 -9.67
CA SER A 223 -12.54 28.70 -10.12
C SER A 223 -11.90 27.97 -11.29
N ASP A 224 -11.03 28.60 -12.07
CA ASP A 224 -10.55 28.00 -13.31
C ASP A 224 -9.34 27.07 -13.12
N TYR A 225 -8.85 26.96 -11.90
CA TYR A 225 -7.68 26.15 -11.58
C TYR A 225 -8.00 25.09 -10.51
N ASP A 226 -7.75 23.83 -10.84
CA ASP A 226 -7.76 22.74 -9.85
C ASP A 226 -6.52 22.87 -8.95
N VAL A 227 -6.63 23.66 -7.88
CA VAL A 227 -5.61 23.79 -6.84
C VAL A 227 -6.00 22.89 -5.67
N PRO A 228 -5.38 21.72 -5.57
CA PRO A 228 -5.78 20.72 -4.57
C PRO A 228 -5.32 21.10 -3.17
N ASN A 229 -6.11 20.71 -2.16
CA ASN A 229 -5.71 20.63 -0.77
C ASN A 229 -5.63 19.14 -0.38
N SER A 230 -4.44 18.55 -0.54
CA SER A 230 -4.23 17.13 -0.24
C SER A 230 -4.30 16.82 1.25
N VAL A 231 -4.03 17.79 2.14
CA VAL A 231 -4.20 17.64 3.59
C VAL A 231 -5.67 17.39 3.92
N ARG A 232 -6.58 18.20 3.34
CA ARG A 232 -8.03 18.01 3.49
C ARG A 232 -8.48 16.64 2.96
N LEU A 233 -7.99 16.27 1.77
CA LEU A 233 -8.33 14.98 1.19
C LEU A 233 -7.86 13.81 2.08
N LEU A 234 -6.63 13.85 2.58
CA LEU A 234 -6.10 12.84 3.50
C LEU A 234 -6.90 12.78 4.80
N ALA A 235 -7.34 13.93 5.32
CA ALA A 235 -8.12 13.97 6.55
C ALA A 235 -9.53 13.40 6.37
N LEU A 236 -10.23 13.76 5.29
CA LEU A 236 -11.67 13.58 5.16
C LEU A 236 -12.12 12.52 4.14
N SER A 237 -11.24 11.99 3.31
CA SER A 237 -11.63 11.00 2.29
C SER A 237 -11.96 9.62 2.85
N GLY A 238 -11.74 9.40 4.15
CA GLY A 238 -11.92 8.08 4.74
C GLY A 238 -10.78 7.13 4.40
N SER A 239 -10.98 5.89 4.73
CA SER A 239 -9.99 4.82 4.50
C SER A 239 -10.61 3.67 3.74
N GLU A 240 -9.81 2.96 3.00
CA GLU A 240 -10.14 1.65 2.45
C GLU A 240 -9.12 0.61 2.89
N THR A 241 -9.58 -0.60 3.07
CA THR A 241 -8.72 -1.75 3.40
C THR A 241 -8.96 -2.85 2.38
N LYS A 242 -7.88 -3.37 1.80
CA LYS A 242 -7.92 -4.55 0.94
C LYS A 242 -7.21 -5.69 1.66
N THR A 243 -7.98 -6.69 2.05
CA THR A 243 -7.45 -7.89 2.71
C THR A 243 -7.34 -9.01 1.69
N THR A 244 -6.16 -9.57 1.59
CA THR A 244 -5.90 -10.73 0.73
C THR A 244 -5.50 -11.91 1.60
N THR A 245 -6.36 -12.92 1.64
CA THR A 245 -6.09 -14.20 2.33
C THR A 245 -5.76 -15.26 1.29
N LYS A 246 -4.61 -15.93 1.48
CA LYS A 246 -4.18 -17.06 0.65
C LYS A 246 -4.00 -18.29 1.51
N ILE A 247 -4.52 -19.42 1.03
CA ILE A 247 -4.33 -20.73 1.65
C ILE A 247 -3.92 -21.68 0.54
N ASN A 248 -2.71 -22.20 0.66
CA ASN A 248 -2.17 -23.19 -0.25
C ASN A 248 -1.91 -24.47 0.53
N THR A 249 -2.43 -25.57 0.01
CA THR A 249 -2.20 -26.91 0.57
C THR A 249 -1.68 -27.82 -0.51
N ASP A 250 -0.69 -28.60 -0.17
CA ASP A 250 -0.14 -29.62 -1.06
C ASP A 250 0.06 -30.91 -0.27
N PHE A 251 -0.58 -31.96 -0.69
CA PHE A 251 -0.47 -33.29 -0.14
C PHE A 251 0.13 -34.22 -1.18
N SER A 252 1.10 -35.01 -0.80
CA SER A 252 1.65 -36.03 -1.68
C SER A 252 1.91 -37.33 -0.95
N LEU A 253 1.57 -38.42 -1.61
CA LEU A 253 1.84 -39.78 -1.18
C LEU A 253 2.82 -40.44 -2.18
N ASN A 254 3.94 -40.91 -1.70
CA ASN A 254 4.92 -41.61 -2.52
C ASN A 254 5.04 -43.02 -1.98
N GLN A 255 4.87 -44.02 -2.84
CA GLN A 255 5.00 -45.43 -2.56
C GLN A 255 6.11 -46.03 -3.42
N ASN A 256 7.16 -46.54 -2.79
CA ASN A 256 8.15 -47.37 -3.46
C ASN A 256 7.58 -48.81 -3.64
N LEU A 257 7.71 -49.31 -4.85
CA LEU A 257 7.22 -50.62 -5.25
C LEU A 257 8.34 -51.58 -5.69
N ASP A 258 9.53 -51.43 -5.07
CA ASP A 258 10.68 -52.31 -5.31
C ASP A 258 10.35 -53.78 -5.09
N MET A 259 9.32 -54.08 -4.31
CA MET A 259 8.81 -55.43 -4.08
C MET A 259 8.23 -56.05 -5.35
N ILE A 260 7.72 -55.21 -6.27
CA ILE A 260 7.18 -55.69 -7.57
C ILE A 260 8.31 -55.65 -8.60
N THR A 261 9.00 -54.53 -8.72
CA THR A 261 10.11 -54.34 -9.65
C THR A 261 11.05 -53.28 -9.07
N LYS A 262 12.36 -53.59 -8.96
CA LYS A 262 13.36 -52.65 -8.48
C LYS A 262 13.35 -51.37 -9.29
N GLY A 263 13.25 -50.24 -8.59
CA GLY A 263 13.22 -48.91 -9.18
C GLY A 263 11.84 -48.42 -9.58
N LEU A 264 10.77 -49.15 -9.30
CA LEU A 264 9.40 -48.74 -9.53
C LEU A 264 8.89 -47.93 -8.33
N SER A 265 8.22 -46.80 -8.58
CA SER A 265 7.49 -46.02 -7.57
C SER A 265 6.25 -45.37 -8.15
N VAL A 266 5.28 -45.12 -7.27
CA VAL A 266 4.07 -44.40 -7.59
C VAL A 266 3.94 -43.15 -6.71
N LYS A 267 3.55 -42.02 -7.29
CA LYS A 267 3.29 -40.78 -6.56
C LYS A 267 1.90 -40.30 -6.89
N ALA A 268 1.13 -39.97 -5.84
CA ALA A 268 -0.13 -39.24 -5.96
C ALA A 268 0.03 -37.88 -5.31
N SER A 269 -0.53 -36.82 -5.92
CA SER A 269 -0.49 -35.48 -5.35
C SER A 269 -1.84 -34.79 -5.50
N PHE A 270 -2.17 -34.01 -4.48
CA PHE A 270 -3.32 -33.11 -4.45
C PHE A 270 -2.85 -31.74 -4.00
N THR A 271 -3.14 -30.71 -4.80
CA THR A 271 -2.81 -29.31 -4.47
C THR A 271 -4.06 -28.46 -4.55
N MET A 272 -4.24 -27.59 -3.57
CA MET A 272 -5.30 -26.60 -3.54
C MET A 272 -4.69 -25.21 -3.32
N ASP A 273 -4.95 -24.29 -4.24
CA ASP A 273 -4.65 -22.88 -4.10
C ASP A 273 -5.95 -22.12 -3.96
N ASN A 274 -6.13 -21.43 -2.84
CA ASN A 274 -7.27 -20.57 -2.59
C ASN A 274 -6.79 -19.15 -2.28
N THR A 275 -7.30 -18.18 -3.03
CA THR A 275 -7.09 -16.76 -2.79
C THR A 275 -8.44 -16.11 -2.60
N PHE A 276 -8.59 -15.39 -1.50
CA PHE A 276 -9.79 -14.66 -1.14
C PHE A 276 -9.42 -13.19 -0.93
N VAL A 277 -10.10 -12.28 -1.63
CA VAL A 277 -9.83 -10.85 -1.59
C VAL A 277 -11.09 -10.11 -1.17
N GLU A 278 -10.96 -9.35 -0.09
CA GLU A 278 -12.01 -8.49 0.45
C GLU A 278 -11.58 -7.03 0.37
N LYS A 279 -12.54 -6.16 0.11
CA LYS A 279 -12.37 -4.70 0.15
C LYS A 279 -13.39 -4.11 1.10
N GLU A 280 -12.92 -3.31 2.04
CA GLU A 280 -13.74 -2.52 2.95
C GLU A 280 -13.48 -1.04 2.69
N ARG A 281 -14.52 -0.23 2.75
CA ARG A 281 -14.41 1.22 2.60
C ARG A 281 -15.09 1.90 3.78
N GLY A 282 -14.37 2.85 4.36
CA GLY A 282 -14.89 3.70 5.41
C GLY A 282 -15.59 4.96 4.88
N ILE A 283 -15.91 5.83 5.81
CA ILE A 283 -16.58 7.12 5.56
C ILE A 283 -15.71 7.99 4.65
N ASN A 284 -16.36 8.66 3.70
CA ASN A 284 -15.75 9.64 2.83
C ASN A 284 -16.62 10.90 2.77
N ASP A 285 -16.15 11.99 3.37
CA ASP A 285 -16.92 13.22 3.40
C ASP A 285 -16.09 14.50 3.19
N PRO A 286 -15.20 14.58 2.19
CA PRO A 286 -14.39 15.76 1.96
C PRO A 286 -15.22 17.02 1.63
N SER A 287 -16.50 16.84 1.34
CA SER A 287 -17.41 17.95 0.96
C SER A 287 -18.38 18.34 2.08
N SER A 288 -18.38 17.63 3.22
CA SER A 288 -19.33 17.87 4.31
C SER A 288 -18.92 18.97 5.30
N SER A 289 -17.75 19.57 5.11
CA SER A 289 -17.25 20.63 5.96
C SER A 289 -17.17 21.95 5.17
N GLN A 290 -17.49 23.06 5.84
CA GLN A 290 -17.25 24.39 5.31
C GLN A 290 -15.74 24.55 5.05
N GLN A 291 -15.43 25.22 3.96
CA GLN A 291 -14.06 25.55 3.57
C GLN A 291 -13.94 27.05 3.40
N MET A 292 -12.73 27.57 3.49
CA MET A 292 -12.52 28.99 3.28
C MET A 292 -11.26 29.29 2.47
N TRP A 293 -11.25 30.47 1.89
CA TRP A 293 -10.09 31.07 1.25
C TRP A 293 -10.00 32.52 1.60
N VAL A 294 -8.81 33.01 1.89
CA VAL A 294 -8.56 34.43 2.10
C VAL A 294 -7.84 34.99 0.89
N ASN A 295 -8.44 35.97 0.24
CA ASN A 295 -7.82 36.65 -0.88
C ASN A 295 -6.59 37.44 -0.38
N PRO A 296 -5.37 37.14 -0.83
CA PRO A 296 -4.17 37.83 -0.32
C PRO A 296 -4.14 39.31 -0.71
N ASP A 297 -4.77 39.70 -1.81
CA ASP A 297 -4.73 41.07 -2.28
C ASP A 297 -5.79 41.94 -1.60
N SER A 298 -7.06 41.53 -1.56
CA SER A 298 -8.15 42.26 -0.95
C SER A 298 -8.31 42.03 0.56
N GLY A 299 -7.91 40.87 1.06
CA GLY A 299 -8.22 40.41 2.41
C GLY A 299 -9.65 39.85 2.57
N GLU A 300 -10.40 39.75 1.49
CA GLU A 300 -11.73 39.19 1.50
C GLU A 300 -11.71 37.69 1.84
N ILE A 301 -12.63 37.28 2.72
CA ILE A 301 -12.82 35.89 3.09
C ILE A 301 -13.95 35.32 2.27
N VAL A 302 -13.65 34.28 1.49
CA VAL A 302 -14.63 33.55 0.68
C VAL A 302 -14.87 32.20 1.31
N TYR A 303 -16.13 31.91 1.63
CA TYR A 303 -16.52 30.60 2.17
C TYR A 303 -17.09 29.73 1.07
N LYS A 304 -16.75 28.46 1.12
CA LYS A 304 -17.41 27.41 0.37
C LYS A 304 -18.21 26.58 1.35
N GLU A 305 -19.53 26.73 1.24
CA GLU A 305 -20.44 25.99 2.08
C GLU A 305 -20.40 24.50 1.73
N PRO A 306 -20.66 23.63 2.71
CA PRO A 306 -20.91 22.23 2.44
C PRO A 306 -22.05 22.15 1.40
N ILE A 307 -21.93 21.22 0.50
CA ILE A 307 -22.99 20.99 -0.47
C ILE A 307 -24.20 20.48 0.34
N ASN A 308 -25.26 21.19 0.38
CA ASN A 308 -26.48 20.89 1.12
C ASN A 308 -27.62 20.67 0.12
N ASN A 309 -28.26 19.49 0.14
CA ASN A 309 -29.39 19.18 -0.72
C ASN A 309 -30.73 19.67 -0.14
N GLY A 310 -30.70 20.41 0.96
CA GLY A 310 -31.88 20.99 1.58
C GLY A 310 -32.72 19.98 2.37
N THR A 311 -32.17 18.83 2.75
CA THR A 311 -32.82 17.86 3.61
C THR A 311 -32.41 18.06 5.07
N GLN A 312 -33.31 17.78 6.02
CA GLN A 312 -33.02 17.94 7.47
C GLN A 312 -32.07 16.90 8.03
N LEU A 313 -31.71 15.89 7.26
CA LEU A 313 -30.79 14.80 7.64
C LEU A 313 -29.59 14.75 6.68
N ASP A 314 -29.02 15.91 6.43
CA ASP A 314 -28.02 16.15 5.40
C ASP A 314 -26.76 15.28 5.52
N PHE A 315 -26.38 14.88 6.72
CA PHE A 315 -25.24 14.02 6.90
C PHE A 315 -25.42 12.61 6.27
N ALA A 316 -26.63 12.14 6.09
CA ALA A 316 -26.91 10.85 5.45
C ALA A 316 -26.66 10.88 3.93
N GLU A 317 -26.78 12.04 3.31
CA GLU A 317 -26.51 12.25 1.87
C GLU A 317 -25.05 12.66 1.61
N TRP A 318 -24.45 13.31 2.57
CA TRP A 318 -23.10 13.88 2.46
C TRP A 318 -22.00 12.97 2.97
N LEU A 319 -22.29 12.24 4.02
CA LEU A 319 -21.49 11.11 4.40
C LEU A 319 -21.75 10.04 3.35
N ASN A 320 -20.90 10.00 2.35
CA ASN A 320 -20.92 8.90 1.43
C ASN A 320 -20.53 7.65 2.21
N TRP A 321 -21.48 7.18 3.02
CA TRP A 321 -21.41 5.94 3.76
C TRP A 321 -21.42 4.79 2.77
N SER A 322 -20.38 4.66 2.01
CA SER A 322 -20.14 3.38 1.37
C SER A 322 -19.54 2.45 2.42
N GLY A 323 -20.28 2.15 3.44
CA GLY A 323 -20.10 0.95 4.21
C GLY A 323 -20.38 -0.25 3.30
N GLU A 324 -19.59 -0.44 2.28
CA GLU A 324 -19.46 -1.71 1.59
C GLU A 324 -18.70 -2.62 2.55
N ALA A 325 -19.40 -3.07 3.60
CA ALA A 325 -18.92 -4.10 4.48
C ALA A 325 -18.51 -5.30 3.63
N GLY A 326 -17.23 -5.62 3.63
CA GLY A 326 -16.72 -6.89 3.13
C GLY A 326 -17.12 -7.26 1.71
N ASN A 327 -16.98 -6.36 0.75
CA ASN A 327 -17.21 -6.73 -0.64
C ASN A 327 -16.09 -7.65 -1.14
N VAL A 328 -16.45 -8.88 -1.54
CA VAL A 328 -15.52 -9.83 -2.12
C VAL A 328 -15.15 -9.39 -3.53
N ASP A 329 -13.88 -9.17 -3.77
CA ASP A 329 -13.37 -8.92 -5.13
C ASP A 329 -13.42 -10.22 -5.95
N LYS A 330 -14.53 -10.43 -6.65
CA LYS A 330 -14.79 -11.64 -7.46
C LYS A 330 -13.76 -11.84 -8.57
N GLY A 331 -13.16 -10.77 -9.08
CA GLY A 331 -12.13 -10.86 -10.11
C GLY A 331 -10.78 -11.37 -9.61
N GLN A 332 -10.49 -11.21 -8.31
CA GLN A 332 -9.23 -11.61 -7.69
C GLN A 332 -9.39 -12.82 -6.75
N THR A 333 -10.63 -13.23 -6.46
CA THR A 333 -10.92 -14.40 -5.61
C THR A 333 -11.02 -15.63 -6.51
N TYR A 334 -10.22 -16.63 -6.20
CA TYR A 334 -10.21 -17.87 -6.98
C TYR A 334 -9.82 -19.08 -6.13
N ARG A 335 -10.23 -20.27 -6.60
CA ARG A 335 -9.79 -21.57 -6.12
C ARG A 335 -9.28 -22.38 -7.29
N LYS A 336 -8.08 -22.94 -7.16
CA LYS A 336 -7.51 -23.90 -8.12
C LYS A 336 -7.26 -25.21 -7.41
N LEU A 337 -7.67 -26.30 -8.04
CA LEU A 337 -7.43 -27.65 -7.57
C LEU A 337 -6.60 -28.38 -8.64
N TYR A 338 -5.59 -29.11 -8.17
CA TYR A 338 -4.74 -29.90 -9.03
C TYR A 338 -4.57 -31.31 -8.45
N TYR A 339 -4.76 -32.30 -9.28
CA TYR A 339 -4.57 -33.70 -8.94
C TYR A 339 -3.57 -34.30 -9.92
N SER A 340 -2.65 -35.10 -9.43
CA SER A 340 -1.73 -35.85 -10.29
C SER A 340 -1.47 -37.25 -9.78
N GLY A 341 -1.35 -38.19 -10.69
CA GLY A 341 -0.82 -39.51 -10.47
C GLY A 341 0.38 -39.72 -11.40
N GLN A 342 1.46 -40.26 -10.85
CA GLN A 342 2.71 -40.47 -11.57
C GLN A 342 3.27 -41.85 -11.25
N ILE A 343 3.70 -42.57 -12.27
CA ILE A 343 4.44 -43.82 -12.14
C ILE A 343 5.86 -43.57 -12.61
N ASN A 344 6.84 -43.81 -11.74
CA ASN A 344 8.26 -43.62 -12.03
C ASN A 344 8.96 -44.93 -12.04
N TYR A 345 9.85 -45.13 -13.00
CA TYR A 345 10.77 -46.26 -13.03
C TYR A 345 12.18 -45.76 -13.27
N ALA A 346 13.09 -46.11 -12.36
CA ALA A 346 14.51 -45.75 -12.46
C ALA A 346 15.36 -46.94 -12.07
N ARG A 347 16.08 -47.52 -13.02
CA ARG A 347 16.95 -48.67 -12.76
C ARG A 347 18.21 -48.63 -13.63
N LYS A 348 19.31 -49.00 -13.03
CA LYS A 348 20.60 -49.18 -13.69
C LYS A 348 20.79 -50.64 -14.10
N PHE A 349 21.09 -50.84 -15.37
CA PHE A 349 21.40 -52.14 -15.95
C PHE A 349 22.84 -52.12 -16.46
N GLY A 350 23.78 -52.56 -15.67
CA GLY A 350 25.21 -52.51 -16.01
C GLY A 350 25.66 -51.07 -16.22
N LEU A 351 26.05 -50.71 -17.47
CA LEU A 351 26.46 -49.35 -17.87
C LEU A 351 25.31 -48.46 -18.36
N HIS A 352 24.06 -49.01 -18.45
CA HIS A 352 22.91 -48.31 -18.98
C HIS A 352 21.94 -47.90 -17.86
N ASP A 353 21.47 -46.69 -17.89
CA ASP A 353 20.42 -46.16 -17.01
C ASP A 353 19.09 -46.10 -17.76
N ALA A 354 18.06 -46.77 -17.24
CA ALA A 354 16.68 -46.65 -17.70
C ALA A 354 15.91 -45.76 -16.73
N VAL A 355 15.39 -44.64 -17.21
CA VAL A 355 14.60 -43.69 -16.41
C VAL A 355 13.34 -43.34 -17.20
N SER A 356 12.18 -43.52 -16.58
CA SER A 356 10.88 -43.14 -17.11
C SER A 356 10.09 -42.44 -16.02
N TYR A 357 9.34 -41.39 -16.39
CA TYR A 357 8.52 -40.64 -15.48
C TYR A 357 7.08 -40.62 -15.95
#